data_89593a1639b623a8f2abd50ba2c6b567
#
_entry.id   89593a1639b623a8f2abd50ba2c6b567
#
_cell.length_a   1.000
_cell.length_b   1.000
_cell.length_c   1.000
_cell.angle_alpha   90.00
_cell.angle_beta   90.00
_cell.angle_gamma   90.00
#
_symmetry.space_group_name_H-M   'P 1'
#
loop_
_entity.id
_entity.type
_entity.pdbx_description
1 polymer ?
#
loop_
_entity_poly.entity_id
_entity_poly.type
_entity_poly.pdbx_seq_one_letter_code
_entity_poly.pdbx_strand_id
1 'polypeptide(L)'
;METVKKIPYGMSNFEDVIMQNCYYVDKTMYIPLLEDQANYLIFIRPRRFGKSLLLSMVRSYYDLSQKDKFQQLFGNLWIGQHATPLQGKYQILYLDFSKISAADKGIDKLHILDDEARRLGYPLYLIIDEYDNFTNVVLNEKGNEIYRAITHASGFYRDAFKNYKGMFDRIFMIGVSPVTLDDLSSGYNIGWNISTSPV
;
A
#
# COMPACT_ATOMS: atom_id res chain seq x y z
N MET A 1 -21.39 -10.97 -30.59
CA MET A 1 -19.95 -11.20 -30.71
C MET A 1 -19.33 -10.88 -29.34
N GLU A 2 -18.81 -11.87 -28.65
CA GLU A 2 -18.00 -11.60 -27.45
C GLU A 2 -16.75 -10.84 -27.88
N THR A 3 -16.58 -9.62 -27.41
CA THR A 3 -15.38 -8.85 -27.66
C THR A 3 -14.24 -9.48 -26.85
N VAL A 4 -13.24 -9.99 -27.53
CA VAL A 4 -12.02 -10.52 -26.90
C VAL A 4 -11.38 -9.41 -26.07
N LYS A 5 -11.29 -9.62 -24.76
CA LYS A 5 -10.66 -8.67 -23.82
C LYS A 5 -9.17 -8.55 -24.11
N LYS A 6 -8.66 -7.32 -24.06
CA LYS A 6 -7.23 -7.03 -24.22
C LYS A 6 -6.45 -7.46 -22.98
N ILE A 7 -5.23 -7.97 -23.17
CA ILE A 7 -4.31 -8.21 -22.05
C ILE A 7 -3.73 -6.86 -21.59
N PRO A 8 -3.77 -6.54 -20.28
CA PRO A 8 -3.30 -5.25 -19.74
C PRO A 8 -1.76 -5.24 -19.62
N TYR A 9 -1.05 -5.33 -20.74
CA TYR A 9 0.41 -5.35 -20.73
C TYR A 9 0.97 -4.01 -20.24
N GLY A 10 1.80 -4.04 -19.17
CA GLY A 10 2.41 -2.84 -18.59
C GLY A 10 1.45 -1.93 -17.83
N MET A 11 0.18 -2.31 -17.65
CA MET A 11 -0.79 -1.52 -16.89
C MET A 11 -0.75 -1.89 -15.41
N SER A 12 -0.56 -0.90 -14.56
CA SER A 12 -0.58 -1.05 -13.09
C SER A 12 -1.72 -0.27 -12.41
N ASN A 13 -2.49 0.51 -13.19
CA ASN A 13 -3.64 1.24 -12.69
C ASN A 13 -4.90 0.39 -12.87
N PHE A 14 -5.59 0.09 -11.77
CA PHE A 14 -6.80 -0.73 -11.77
C PHE A 14 -7.97 -0.05 -12.51
N GLU A 15 -8.17 1.26 -12.31
CA GLU A 15 -9.22 2.02 -13.00
C GLU A 15 -9.05 1.92 -14.53
N ASP A 16 -7.82 2.10 -15.03
CA ASP A 16 -7.53 1.99 -16.46
C ASP A 16 -7.80 0.58 -17.00
N VAL A 17 -7.43 -0.46 -16.26
CA VAL A 17 -7.66 -1.87 -16.63
C VAL A 17 -9.16 -2.16 -16.79
N ILE A 18 -9.98 -1.68 -15.85
CA ILE A 18 -11.43 -1.90 -15.88
C ILE A 18 -12.08 -1.04 -16.96
N MET A 19 -11.76 0.25 -17.03
CA MET A 19 -12.37 1.20 -17.96
C MET A 19 -12.08 0.87 -19.43
N GLN A 20 -10.90 0.33 -19.70
CA GLN A 20 -10.53 -0.12 -21.06
C GLN A 20 -11.01 -1.54 -21.38
N ASN A 21 -11.82 -2.15 -20.50
CA ASN A 21 -12.33 -3.51 -20.62
C ASN A 21 -11.23 -4.55 -20.88
N CYS A 22 -10.09 -4.42 -20.17
CA CYS A 22 -9.01 -5.37 -20.24
C CYS A 22 -9.34 -6.65 -19.45
N TYR A 23 -8.57 -7.73 -19.73
CA TYR A 23 -8.66 -8.94 -18.94
C TYR A 23 -8.15 -8.67 -17.52
N TYR A 24 -8.97 -8.96 -16.53
CA TYR A 24 -8.64 -8.80 -15.12
C TYR A 24 -8.94 -10.11 -14.37
N VAL A 25 -7.96 -10.63 -13.64
CA VAL A 25 -8.17 -11.74 -12.71
C VAL A 25 -8.71 -11.16 -11.43
N ASP A 26 -9.96 -11.43 -11.13
CA ASP A 26 -10.62 -10.88 -9.95
C ASP A 26 -9.97 -11.40 -8.66
N LYS A 27 -9.45 -10.47 -7.88
CA LYS A 27 -8.86 -10.69 -6.54
C LYS A 27 -9.60 -9.91 -5.46
N THR A 28 -10.75 -9.33 -5.79
CA THR A 28 -11.46 -8.46 -4.84
C THR A 28 -12.08 -9.25 -3.68
N MET A 29 -12.22 -10.56 -3.81
CA MET A 29 -12.64 -11.45 -2.72
C MET A 29 -11.69 -11.44 -1.51
N TYR A 30 -10.45 -11.00 -1.70
CA TYR A 30 -9.48 -10.87 -0.61
C TYR A 30 -9.67 -9.59 0.21
N ILE A 31 -10.47 -8.62 -0.23
CA ILE A 31 -10.70 -7.36 0.49
C ILE A 31 -11.24 -7.59 1.91
N PRO A 32 -12.32 -8.36 2.13
CA PRO A 32 -12.79 -8.65 3.49
C PRO A 32 -11.74 -9.36 4.34
N LEU A 33 -10.96 -10.26 3.76
CA LEU A 33 -9.90 -10.94 4.49
C LEU A 33 -8.78 -9.97 4.93
N LEU A 34 -8.47 -8.95 4.14
CA LEU A 34 -7.53 -7.89 4.54
C LEU A 34 -8.12 -7.02 5.66
N GLU A 35 -9.44 -6.84 5.70
CA GLU A 35 -10.11 -6.10 6.77
C GLU A 35 -10.12 -6.84 8.10
N ASP A 36 -10.26 -8.15 8.06
CA ASP A 36 -10.28 -9.05 9.23
C ASP A 36 -8.88 -9.25 9.85
N GLN A 37 -7.82 -8.91 9.13
CA GLN A 37 -6.45 -8.96 9.63
C GLN A 37 -6.13 -7.70 10.47
N ALA A 38 -4.87 -7.60 10.91
CA ALA A 38 -4.38 -6.41 11.60
C ALA A 38 -4.49 -5.14 10.74
N ASN A 39 -4.63 -3.99 11.38
CA ASN A 39 -4.73 -2.70 10.68
C ASN A 39 -3.45 -2.34 9.90
N TYR A 40 -2.32 -2.91 10.27
CA TYR A 40 -1.03 -2.67 9.62
C TYR A 40 -0.56 -3.95 8.94
N LEU A 41 -0.59 -3.96 7.62
CA LEU A 41 -0.32 -5.13 6.79
C LEU A 41 0.95 -4.95 5.98
N ILE A 42 1.69 -6.05 5.85
CA ILE A 42 2.88 -6.14 5.02
C ILE A 42 2.70 -7.30 4.05
N PHE A 43 2.94 -7.05 2.76
CA PHE A 43 2.81 -8.04 1.71
C PHE A 43 4.06 -8.07 0.83
N ILE A 44 4.75 -9.21 0.84
CA ILE A 44 6.00 -9.40 0.10
C ILE A 44 5.74 -10.34 -1.07
N ARG A 45 6.05 -9.90 -2.28
CA ARG A 45 5.98 -10.70 -3.50
C ARG A 45 7.09 -10.33 -4.46
N PRO A 46 7.60 -11.26 -5.26
CA PRO A 46 8.57 -10.96 -6.31
C PRO A 46 8.11 -9.85 -7.25
N ARG A 47 9.04 -9.27 -8.00
CA ARG A 47 8.71 -8.34 -9.08
C ARG A 47 7.80 -9.02 -10.12
N ARG A 48 6.93 -8.23 -10.78
CA ARG A 48 5.97 -8.66 -11.82
C ARG A 48 4.83 -9.58 -11.34
N PHE A 49 4.58 -9.65 -10.04
CA PHE A 49 3.43 -10.38 -9.44
C PHE A 49 2.17 -9.51 -9.26
N GLY A 50 2.07 -8.39 -9.97
CA GLY A 50 0.88 -7.55 -9.95
C GLY A 50 0.70 -6.73 -8.65
N LYS A 51 1.78 -6.48 -7.89
CA LYS A 51 1.73 -5.73 -6.62
C LYS A 51 1.11 -4.35 -6.77
N SER A 52 1.61 -3.54 -7.70
CA SER A 52 1.11 -2.17 -7.91
C SER A 52 -0.33 -2.16 -8.42
N LEU A 53 -0.75 -3.16 -9.22
CA LEU A 53 -2.14 -3.32 -9.61
C LEU A 53 -3.04 -3.67 -8.42
N LEU A 54 -2.57 -4.55 -7.52
CA LEU A 54 -3.28 -4.86 -6.26
C LEU A 54 -3.43 -3.60 -5.40
N LEU A 55 -2.37 -2.82 -5.21
CA LEU A 55 -2.45 -1.56 -4.46
C LEU A 55 -3.39 -0.55 -5.11
N SER A 56 -3.36 -0.44 -6.43
CA SER A 56 -4.28 0.43 -7.17
C SER A 56 -5.73 0.00 -6.98
N MET A 57 -6.02 -1.29 -6.97
CA MET A 57 -7.36 -1.84 -6.69
C MET A 57 -7.79 -1.52 -5.23
N VAL A 58 -6.92 -1.78 -4.26
CA VAL A 58 -7.16 -1.47 -2.84
C VAL A 58 -7.42 0.03 -2.64
N ARG A 59 -6.59 0.88 -3.25
CA ARG A 59 -6.79 2.33 -3.26
C ARG A 59 -8.17 2.70 -3.82
N SER A 60 -8.51 2.22 -5.01
CA SER A 60 -9.79 2.54 -5.66
C SER A 60 -10.99 2.08 -4.84
N TYR A 61 -10.85 1.02 -4.03
CA TYR A 61 -11.92 0.51 -3.19
C TYR A 61 -12.16 1.38 -1.94
N TYR A 62 -11.09 1.78 -1.26
CA TYR A 62 -11.20 2.47 0.03
C TYR A 62 -11.24 4.00 -0.08
N ASP A 63 -10.75 4.57 -1.19
CA ASP A 63 -10.64 6.01 -1.36
C ASP A 63 -12.01 6.69 -1.40
N LEU A 64 -12.22 7.62 -0.47
CA LEU A 64 -13.43 8.41 -0.38
C LEU A 64 -13.73 9.17 -1.69
N SER A 65 -12.70 9.64 -2.39
CA SER A 65 -12.85 10.35 -3.67
C SER A 65 -13.32 9.45 -4.82
N GLN A 66 -13.21 8.13 -4.69
CA GLN A 66 -13.62 7.14 -5.68
C GLN A 66 -14.99 6.49 -5.37
N LYS A 67 -15.62 6.89 -4.27
CA LYS A 67 -16.86 6.26 -3.78
C LYS A 67 -17.95 6.19 -4.85
N ASP A 68 -18.13 7.26 -5.60
CA ASP A 68 -19.18 7.35 -6.62
C ASP A 68 -18.89 6.48 -7.85
N LYS A 69 -17.63 6.07 -8.05
CA LYS A 69 -17.23 5.17 -9.14
C LYS A 69 -17.35 3.68 -8.78
N PHE A 70 -17.82 3.34 -7.57
CA PHE A 70 -17.84 1.97 -7.09
C PHE A 70 -18.52 1.00 -8.05
N GLN A 71 -19.73 1.32 -8.51
CA GLN A 71 -20.47 0.46 -9.44
C GLN A 71 -19.76 0.31 -10.78
N GLN A 72 -19.12 1.37 -11.27
CA GLN A 72 -18.40 1.36 -12.52
C GLN A 72 -17.14 0.48 -12.47
N LEU A 73 -16.41 0.55 -11.35
CA LEU A 73 -15.13 -0.15 -11.18
C LEU A 73 -15.28 -1.58 -10.67
N PHE A 74 -16.24 -1.80 -9.79
CA PHE A 74 -16.36 -3.05 -9.03
C PHE A 74 -17.65 -3.82 -9.29
N GLY A 75 -18.65 -3.23 -9.96
CA GLY A 75 -19.98 -3.82 -10.12
C GLY A 75 -20.00 -5.21 -10.77
N ASN A 76 -19.04 -5.51 -11.66
CA ASN A 76 -18.89 -6.82 -12.32
C ASN A 76 -17.89 -7.74 -11.61
N LEU A 77 -17.33 -7.34 -10.45
CA LEU A 77 -16.39 -8.12 -9.67
C LEU A 77 -17.08 -8.68 -8.42
N TRP A 78 -16.42 -9.64 -7.78
CA TRP A 78 -16.97 -10.29 -6.59
C TRP A 78 -17.38 -9.29 -5.50
N ILE A 79 -16.53 -8.32 -5.19
CA ILE A 79 -16.77 -7.30 -4.16
C ILE A 79 -17.94 -6.36 -4.52
N GLY A 80 -18.28 -6.24 -5.78
CA GLY A 80 -19.44 -5.44 -6.23
C GLY A 80 -20.76 -5.92 -5.65
N GLN A 81 -20.85 -7.23 -5.34
CA GLN A 81 -22.02 -7.86 -4.69
C GLN A 81 -21.81 -8.09 -3.18
N HIS A 82 -20.59 -7.87 -2.68
CA HIS A 82 -20.17 -8.17 -1.30
C HIS A 82 -19.45 -6.98 -0.67
N ALA A 83 -19.91 -5.75 -0.97
CA ALA A 83 -19.29 -4.54 -0.46
C ALA A 83 -19.23 -4.52 1.08
N THR A 84 -18.08 -4.13 1.62
CA THR A 84 -17.89 -3.99 3.07
C THR A 84 -18.30 -2.58 3.56
N PRO A 85 -18.54 -2.42 4.86
CA PRO A 85 -18.78 -1.09 5.44
C PRO A 85 -17.65 -0.08 5.26
N LEU A 86 -16.43 -0.54 4.95
CA LEU A 86 -15.25 0.31 4.78
C LEU A 86 -15.06 0.83 3.35
N GLN A 87 -15.93 0.44 2.39
CA GLN A 87 -15.87 0.93 1.02
C GLN A 87 -16.01 2.46 0.98
N GLY A 88 -15.04 3.12 0.32
CA GLY A 88 -15.04 4.57 0.11
C GLY A 88 -15.04 5.37 1.42
N LYS A 89 -14.38 4.90 2.48
CA LYS A 89 -14.38 5.54 3.81
C LYS A 89 -13.11 6.29 4.15
N TYR A 90 -12.02 6.03 3.46
CA TYR A 90 -10.72 6.57 3.84
C TYR A 90 -10.24 7.67 2.90
N GLN A 91 -9.48 8.60 3.45
CA GLN A 91 -8.55 9.38 2.65
C GLN A 91 -7.26 8.58 2.48
N ILE A 92 -6.86 8.39 1.23
CA ILE A 92 -5.69 7.55 0.88
C ILE A 92 -4.46 8.42 0.69
N LEU A 93 -3.42 8.16 1.49
CA LEU A 93 -2.07 8.62 1.18
C LEU A 93 -1.29 7.49 0.51
N TYR A 94 -0.89 7.70 -0.74
CA TYR A 94 -0.10 6.74 -1.50
C TYR A 94 1.34 7.21 -1.64
N LEU A 95 2.28 6.42 -1.12
CA LEU A 95 3.72 6.68 -1.21
C LEU A 95 4.39 5.60 -2.07
N ASP A 96 5.10 6.03 -3.09
CA ASP A 96 5.94 5.17 -3.94
C ASP A 96 7.40 5.43 -3.60
N PHE A 97 8.01 4.51 -2.87
CA PHE A 97 9.38 4.67 -2.39
C PHE A 97 10.44 4.52 -3.49
N SER A 98 10.05 4.09 -4.68
CA SER A 98 10.96 4.14 -5.84
C SER A 98 11.26 5.58 -6.30
N LYS A 99 10.41 6.54 -5.91
CA LYS A 99 10.48 7.95 -6.31
C LYS A 99 10.98 8.88 -5.20
N ILE A 100 11.21 8.36 -4.00
CA ILE A 100 11.66 9.17 -2.85
C ILE A 100 13.19 9.23 -2.84
N SER A 101 13.74 10.43 -2.68
CA SER A 101 15.18 10.66 -2.48
C SER A 101 15.50 10.87 -0.99
N ALA A 102 16.75 10.59 -0.60
CA ALA A 102 17.23 10.79 0.76
C ALA A 102 17.19 12.26 1.25
N ALA A 103 16.87 13.20 0.37
CA ALA A 103 16.78 14.63 0.67
C ALA A 103 15.36 15.07 1.09
N ASP A 104 14.34 14.20 0.96
CA ASP A 104 12.97 14.55 1.25
C ASP A 104 12.67 14.55 2.76
N LYS A 105 12.54 15.73 3.34
CA LYS A 105 12.08 15.95 4.73
C LYS A 105 10.55 15.90 4.80
N GLY A 106 9.96 14.76 4.37
CA GLY A 106 8.51 14.64 4.23
C GLY A 106 7.72 14.41 5.52
N ILE A 107 8.37 14.00 6.62
CA ILE A 107 7.68 13.61 7.87
C ILE A 107 6.90 14.78 8.48
N ASP A 108 7.47 15.99 8.51
CA ASP A 108 6.78 17.16 9.08
C ASP A 108 5.49 17.50 8.32
N LYS A 109 5.47 17.24 7.00
CA LYS A 109 4.27 17.45 6.18
C LYS A 109 3.17 16.41 6.48
N LEU A 110 3.56 15.20 6.87
CA LEU A 110 2.62 14.13 7.21
C LEU A 110 1.87 14.45 8.51
N HIS A 111 2.51 15.05 9.50
CA HIS A 111 1.85 15.51 10.72
C HIS A 111 0.76 16.55 10.42
N ILE A 112 1.03 17.50 9.52
CA ILE A 112 0.03 18.51 9.12
C ILE A 112 -1.18 17.84 8.44
N LEU A 113 -0.95 16.83 7.61
CA LEU A 113 -2.03 16.05 6.96
C LEU A 113 -2.86 15.26 7.96
N ASP A 114 -2.22 14.65 8.96
CA ASP A 114 -2.91 13.91 10.03
C ASP A 114 -3.80 14.85 10.86
N ASP A 115 -3.25 15.96 11.32
CA ASP A 115 -3.99 16.95 12.10
C ASP A 115 -5.22 17.47 11.33
N GLU A 116 -5.07 17.78 10.05
CA GLU A 116 -6.17 18.25 9.22
C GLU A 116 -7.22 17.16 8.94
N ALA A 117 -6.80 15.93 8.67
CA ALA A 117 -7.72 14.82 8.47
C ALA A 117 -8.51 14.51 9.75
N ARG A 118 -7.87 14.52 10.92
CA ARG A 118 -8.54 14.36 12.22
C ARG A 118 -9.53 15.49 12.49
N ARG A 119 -9.15 16.74 12.20
CA ARG A 119 -10.02 17.91 12.33
C ARG A 119 -11.28 17.80 11.47
N LEU A 120 -11.15 17.22 10.29
CA LEU A 120 -12.26 16.99 9.33
C LEU A 120 -13.02 15.69 9.60
N GLY A 121 -12.55 14.85 10.53
CA GLY A 121 -13.18 13.58 10.88
C GLY A 121 -13.02 12.48 9.82
N TYR A 122 -11.99 12.56 8.97
CA TYR A 122 -11.71 11.54 7.95
C TYR A 122 -10.63 10.57 8.40
N PRO A 123 -10.89 9.25 8.42
CA PRO A 123 -9.87 8.25 8.69
C PRO A 123 -8.84 8.20 7.55
N LEU A 124 -7.57 8.04 7.93
CA LEU A 124 -6.45 7.97 6.99
C LEU A 124 -5.99 6.52 6.76
N TYR A 125 -5.73 6.18 5.49
CA TYR A 125 -5.13 4.92 5.09
C TYR A 125 -3.85 5.17 4.31
N LEU A 126 -2.72 4.72 4.85
CA LEU A 126 -1.41 4.82 4.21
C LEU A 126 -1.14 3.58 3.36
N ILE A 127 -0.85 3.78 2.09
CA ILE A 127 -0.42 2.73 1.16
C ILE A 127 1.02 3.04 0.74
N ILE A 128 1.94 2.07 0.92
CA ILE A 128 3.35 2.20 0.54
C ILE A 128 3.71 1.13 -0.48
N ASP A 129 4.10 1.56 -1.67
CA ASP A 129 4.70 0.69 -2.69
C ASP A 129 6.22 0.74 -2.63
N GLU A 130 6.85 -0.41 -2.90
CA GLU A 130 8.31 -0.58 -2.93
C GLU A 130 9.03 -0.08 -1.66
N TYR A 131 8.47 -0.38 -0.47
CA TYR A 131 9.02 0.09 0.80
C TYR A 131 10.52 -0.25 0.99
N ASP A 132 10.98 -1.31 0.37
CA ASP A 132 12.36 -1.81 0.43
C ASP A 132 13.29 -1.19 -0.63
N ASN A 133 12.75 -0.45 -1.60
CA ASN A 133 13.57 0.09 -2.71
C ASN A 133 14.60 1.11 -2.23
N PHE A 134 14.20 2.03 -1.37
CA PHE A 134 15.10 3.06 -0.85
C PHE A 134 16.30 2.46 -0.10
N THR A 135 16.07 1.45 0.74
CA THR A 135 17.14 0.77 1.48
C THR A 135 18.05 -0.02 0.56
N ASN A 136 17.51 -0.64 -0.50
CA ASN A 136 18.30 -1.33 -1.52
C ASN A 136 19.18 -0.36 -2.32
N VAL A 137 18.68 0.82 -2.67
CA VAL A 137 19.46 1.87 -3.34
C VAL A 137 20.59 2.35 -2.44
N VAL A 138 20.31 2.64 -1.18
CA VAL A 138 21.32 3.09 -0.21
C VAL A 138 22.38 2.02 0.00
N LEU A 139 22.01 0.75 0.13
CA LEU A 139 22.95 -0.37 0.28
C LEU A 139 23.90 -0.47 -0.91
N ASN A 140 23.38 -0.35 -2.12
CA ASN A 140 24.16 -0.47 -3.36
C ASN A 140 25.06 0.74 -3.63
N GLU A 141 24.59 1.95 -3.32
CA GLU A 141 25.31 3.18 -3.67
C GLU A 141 26.24 3.70 -2.57
N LYS A 142 25.88 3.50 -1.30
CA LYS A 142 26.57 4.14 -0.16
C LYS A 142 27.14 3.14 0.85
N GLY A 143 26.93 1.85 0.62
CA GLY A 143 27.53 0.78 1.41
C GLY A 143 26.82 0.48 2.74
N ASN A 144 27.33 -0.57 3.41
CA ASN A 144 26.72 -1.18 4.61
C ASN A 144 26.63 -0.24 5.83
N GLU A 145 27.54 0.70 6.00
CA GLU A 145 27.53 1.58 7.18
C GLU A 145 26.35 2.55 7.15
N ILE A 146 26.10 3.17 5.99
CA ILE A 146 24.98 4.10 5.83
C ILE A 146 23.64 3.33 5.82
N TYR A 147 23.61 2.14 5.20
CA TYR A 147 22.44 1.26 5.28
C TYR A 147 22.08 0.96 6.74
N ARG A 148 23.04 0.53 7.56
CA ARG A 148 22.83 0.27 8.98
C ARG A 148 22.37 1.50 9.76
N ALA A 149 22.93 2.68 9.48
CA ALA A 149 22.54 3.92 10.13
C ALA A 149 21.08 4.30 9.84
N ILE A 150 20.54 3.92 8.69
CA ILE A 150 19.14 4.21 8.29
C ILE A 150 18.17 3.16 8.80
N THR A 151 18.57 1.88 8.80
CA THR A 151 17.73 0.75 9.21
C THR A 151 17.83 0.39 10.68
N HIS A 152 18.92 0.78 11.35
CA HIS A 152 19.19 0.46 12.76
C HIS A 152 18.13 1.05 13.72
N ALA A 153 18.13 0.58 14.96
CA ALA A 153 17.17 0.90 16.02
C ALA A 153 16.90 2.40 16.29
N SER A 154 17.78 3.29 15.84
CA SER A 154 17.63 4.77 15.90
C SER A 154 17.59 5.41 14.51
N GLY A 155 17.35 4.63 13.45
CA GLY A 155 17.39 5.13 12.08
C GLY A 155 16.06 5.73 11.62
N PHE A 156 16.14 6.57 10.59
CA PHE A 156 15.02 7.29 9.96
C PHE A 156 13.79 6.41 9.67
N TYR A 157 13.99 5.19 9.16
CA TYR A 157 12.89 4.29 8.83
C TYR A 157 12.07 3.88 10.05
N ARG A 158 12.76 3.53 11.14
CA ARG A 158 12.08 3.12 12.38
C ARG A 158 11.28 4.27 12.99
N ASP A 159 11.86 5.45 13.00
CA ASP A 159 11.17 6.64 13.53
C ASP A 159 9.97 7.02 12.64
N ALA A 160 10.13 6.94 11.32
CA ALA A 160 9.03 7.16 10.38
C ALA A 160 7.87 6.18 10.62
N PHE A 161 8.15 4.86 10.68
CA PHE A 161 7.10 3.86 10.89
C PHE A 161 6.48 3.91 12.29
N LYS A 162 7.22 4.31 13.33
CA LYS A 162 6.64 4.57 14.65
C LYS A 162 5.63 5.72 14.62
N ASN A 163 5.98 6.81 13.94
CA ASN A 163 5.11 7.96 13.78
C ASN A 163 3.87 7.58 12.97
N TYR A 164 4.01 6.79 11.90
CA TYR A 164 2.87 6.35 11.08
C TYR A 164 1.82 5.57 11.87
N LYS A 165 2.23 4.72 12.84
CA LYS A 165 1.28 3.98 13.70
C LYS A 165 0.33 4.87 14.51
N GLY A 166 0.73 6.08 14.83
CA GLY A 166 -0.12 7.04 15.56
C GLY A 166 -1.01 7.88 14.66
N MET A 167 -0.66 8.00 13.37
CA MET A 167 -1.31 8.89 12.42
C MET A 167 -2.38 8.20 11.58
N PHE A 168 -2.17 6.94 11.21
CA PHE A 168 -3.00 6.24 10.24
C PHE A 168 -3.83 5.16 10.89
N ASP A 169 -5.12 5.08 10.51
CA ASP A 169 -6.03 4.03 10.95
C ASP A 169 -5.66 2.68 10.34
N ARG A 170 -5.18 2.71 9.09
CA ARG A 170 -4.67 1.53 8.39
C ARG A 170 -3.40 1.83 7.63
N ILE A 171 -2.53 0.83 7.53
CA ILE A 171 -1.30 0.88 6.72
C ILE A 171 -1.20 -0.42 5.90
N PHE A 172 -0.94 -0.30 4.60
CA PHE A 172 -0.64 -1.43 3.75
C PHE A 172 0.67 -1.20 2.98
N MET A 173 1.67 -1.99 3.29
CA MET A 173 3.01 -1.89 2.69
C MET A 173 3.28 -3.07 1.78
N ILE A 174 3.79 -2.80 0.60
CA ILE A 174 4.20 -3.83 -0.36
C ILE A 174 5.67 -3.66 -0.75
N GLY A 175 6.39 -4.77 -0.83
CA GLY A 175 7.79 -4.82 -1.26
C GLY A 175 8.18 -6.15 -1.88
N VAL A 176 9.47 -6.30 -2.15
CA VAL A 176 10.07 -7.51 -2.75
C VAL A 176 10.88 -8.29 -1.73
N SER A 177 11.52 -7.62 -0.78
CA SER A 177 12.46 -8.21 0.17
C SER A 177 12.02 -8.00 1.62
N PRO A 178 12.15 -9.02 2.48
CA PRO A 178 11.92 -8.88 3.92
C PRO A 178 13.11 -8.21 4.64
N VAL A 179 14.27 -8.04 4.01
CA VAL A 179 15.53 -7.64 4.66
C VAL A 179 15.38 -6.37 5.51
N THR A 180 14.63 -5.40 5.02
CA THR A 180 14.36 -4.17 5.76
C THR A 180 13.45 -4.40 6.97
N LEU A 181 12.61 -5.43 6.93
CA LEU A 181 11.67 -5.74 8.01
C LEU A 181 12.35 -6.43 9.19
N ASP A 182 13.32 -7.29 8.95
CA ASP A 182 14.07 -7.97 10.01
C ASP A 182 14.88 -6.97 10.83
N ASP A 183 15.50 -5.99 10.17
CA ASP A 183 16.21 -4.89 10.83
C ASP A 183 15.26 -3.93 11.55
N LEU A 184 14.05 -3.73 11.02
CA LEU A 184 13.00 -2.89 11.63
C LEU A 184 12.24 -3.63 12.74
N SER A 185 12.13 -4.96 12.65
CA SER A 185 11.33 -5.78 13.56
C SER A 185 12.06 -6.26 14.80
N SER A 186 13.39 -6.09 14.90
CA SER A 186 14.14 -6.46 16.12
C SER A 186 13.72 -5.60 17.33
N GLY A 187 12.53 -5.92 17.87
CA GLY A 187 11.89 -5.26 19.02
C GLY A 187 10.64 -4.41 18.69
N TYR A 188 10.12 -4.42 17.45
CA TYR A 188 8.91 -3.69 17.10
C TYR A 188 8.02 -4.48 16.12
N ASN A 189 6.82 -4.84 16.59
CA ASN A 189 5.78 -5.43 15.76
C ASN A 189 5.13 -4.34 14.89
N ILE A 190 5.77 -3.96 13.76
CA ILE A 190 5.35 -2.83 12.92
C ILE A 190 4.08 -3.19 12.13
N GLY A 191 3.94 -4.43 11.69
CA GLY A 191 2.79 -4.87 10.92
C GLY A 191 2.72 -6.39 10.82
N TRP A 192 1.55 -6.89 10.41
CA TRP A 192 1.30 -8.30 10.18
C TRP A 192 1.71 -8.69 8.76
N ASN A 193 2.64 -9.64 8.63
CA ASN A 193 3.07 -10.13 7.32
C ASN A 193 2.09 -11.19 6.80
N ILE A 194 1.34 -10.84 5.77
CA ILE A 194 0.34 -11.71 5.13
C ILE A 194 0.90 -12.51 3.94
N SER A 195 2.20 -12.44 3.68
CA SER A 195 2.81 -13.10 2.50
C SER A 195 2.69 -14.62 2.51
N THR A 196 2.62 -15.21 3.70
CA THR A 196 2.54 -16.67 3.91
C THR A 196 1.26 -17.09 4.63
N SER A 197 0.33 -16.17 4.88
CA SER A 197 -0.94 -16.52 5.50
C SER A 197 -1.71 -17.48 4.59
N PRO A 198 -2.23 -18.60 5.11
CA PRO A 198 -3.14 -19.46 4.36
C PRO A 198 -4.41 -18.67 4.04
N VAL A 199 -4.85 -18.77 2.80
CA VAL A 199 -6.08 -18.15 2.29
C VAL A 199 -7.22 -19.14 2.40
#